data_49115e45018da3277b264bf308b5bef1
#
_entry.id   49115e45018da3277b264bf308b5bef1
#
_cell.length_a   1.000
_cell.length_b   1.000
_cell.length_c   1.000
_cell.angle_alpha   90.00
_cell.angle_beta   90.00
_cell.angle_gamma   90.00
#
_symmetry.space_group_name_H-M   'P 1'
#
loop_
_entity.id
_entity.type
_entity.pdbx_description
1 polymer ?
#
loop_
_entity_poly.entity_id
_entity_poly.type
_entity_poly.pdbx_seq_one_letter_code
_entity_poly.pdbx_strand_id
1 'polypeptide(L)'
;MKIFISSDMEGTAGIVHWDETEKGKDGYQHFSAQMSREVAAACEGANKAGAEEILVKDAHDSARNINPELLPENVRIFREWGRHPYSMMAGIDESFDGVFFTGYHSAAGMNTNPLSHTMNTQNMYVKINGEICSELMMNSMTASYLGIPVYLVTGDKGLCDWMKTKCPGTTVVPVSEGFGAGSVSMHPAKAVKVIRENAEKALSASKNDCMYPLPDHFHVEICFKKHMKATNAKWYPGCRQTGVYTVEFDADDYIDVLKFIYWVL
;
A
#
# COMPACT_ATOMS: atom_id res chain seq x y z
N MET A 1 -15.43 -16.24 4.48
CA MET A 1 -14.14 -15.73 4.01
C MET A 1 -13.58 -14.71 4.99
N LYS A 2 -12.26 -14.67 5.15
CA LYS A 2 -11.53 -13.74 5.99
C LYS A 2 -10.68 -12.81 5.13
N ILE A 3 -10.92 -11.51 5.17
CA ILE A 3 -10.28 -10.50 4.30
C ILE A 3 -9.40 -9.57 5.13
N PHE A 4 -8.17 -9.35 4.65
CA PHE A 4 -7.27 -8.34 5.17
C PHE A 4 -7.34 -7.09 4.29
N ILE A 5 -7.45 -5.91 4.90
CA ILE A 5 -7.43 -4.63 4.19
C ILE A 5 -6.29 -3.79 4.75
N SER A 6 -5.28 -3.49 3.93
CA SER A 6 -4.29 -2.46 4.26
C SER A 6 -4.73 -1.15 3.64
N SER A 7 -4.83 -0.12 4.46
CA SER A 7 -5.38 1.18 4.04
C SER A 7 -4.37 2.29 4.22
N ASP A 8 -4.04 2.94 3.12
CA ASP A 8 -3.20 4.12 3.04
C ASP A 8 -4.04 5.37 2.73
N MET A 9 -3.43 6.54 2.64
CA MET A 9 -4.20 7.79 2.54
C MET A 9 -3.96 8.59 1.27
N GLU A 10 -2.74 8.66 0.74
CA GLU A 10 -2.35 9.54 -0.37
C GLU A 10 -3.05 9.22 -1.69
N GLY A 11 -3.51 7.99 -1.86
CA GLY A 11 -4.31 7.57 -3.02
C GLY A 11 -5.82 7.71 -2.83
N THR A 12 -6.29 8.30 -1.72
CA THR A 12 -7.71 8.58 -1.46
C THR A 12 -8.23 9.69 -2.39
N ALA A 13 -9.48 9.62 -2.79
CA ALA A 13 -10.08 10.59 -3.71
C ALA A 13 -10.05 12.02 -3.16
N GLY A 14 -9.48 12.93 -3.97
CA GLY A 14 -9.40 14.35 -3.70
C GLY A 14 -8.08 14.82 -3.08
N ILE A 15 -7.28 13.93 -2.53
CA ILE A 15 -5.99 14.29 -1.90
C ILE A 15 -4.98 14.74 -2.95
N VAL A 16 -4.25 15.83 -2.63
CA VAL A 16 -3.26 16.44 -3.50
C VAL A 16 -2.07 17.06 -2.76
N HIS A 17 -2.18 17.24 -1.44
CA HIS A 17 -1.15 17.94 -0.64
C HIS A 17 -0.87 17.20 0.68
N TRP A 18 0.37 17.31 1.16
CA TRP A 18 0.81 16.68 2.42
C TRP A 18 0.02 17.13 3.65
N ASP A 19 -0.39 18.41 3.72
CA ASP A 19 -1.19 18.89 4.85
C ASP A 19 -2.54 18.16 4.97
N GLU A 20 -3.03 17.58 3.88
CA GLU A 20 -4.27 16.81 3.83
C GLU A 20 -4.12 15.39 4.40
N THR A 21 -2.87 14.91 4.54
CA THR A 21 -2.55 13.56 5.02
C THR A 21 -1.93 13.53 6.41
N GLU A 22 -1.40 14.68 6.89
CA GLU A 22 -0.72 14.77 8.18
C GLU A 22 -1.65 15.22 9.30
N LYS A 23 -1.72 14.43 10.38
CA LYS A 23 -2.56 14.74 11.54
C LYS A 23 -2.19 16.08 12.18
N GLY A 24 -3.19 16.94 12.37
CA GLY A 24 -3.02 18.28 12.94
C GLY A 24 -2.79 19.37 11.93
N LYS A 25 -2.74 19.04 10.64
CA LYS A 25 -2.65 19.98 9.54
C LYS A 25 -4.02 20.35 8.99
N ASP A 26 -4.03 21.42 8.19
CA ASP A 26 -5.24 21.93 7.56
C ASP A 26 -5.73 20.95 6.47
N GLY A 27 -7.02 20.66 6.46
CA GLY A 27 -7.61 19.69 5.52
C GLY A 27 -7.59 18.22 6.00
N TYR A 28 -6.69 17.82 6.90
CA TYR A 28 -6.56 16.42 7.35
C TYR A 28 -7.87 15.79 7.79
N GLN A 29 -8.67 16.48 8.63
CA GLN A 29 -9.94 15.90 9.13
C GLN A 29 -10.92 15.57 8.02
N HIS A 30 -10.98 16.41 6.98
CA HIS A 30 -11.84 16.19 5.82
C HIS A 30 -11.43 14.93 5.06
N PHE A 31 -10.13 14.76 4.80
CA PHE A 31 -9.63 13.63 4.00
C PHE A 31 -9.46 12.34 4.82
N SER A 32 -9.19 12.41 6.11
CA SER A 32 -9.29 11.27 7.04
C SER A 32 -10.72 10.69 7.08
N ALA A 33 -11.73 11.57 7.05
CA ALA A 33 -13.12 11.15 6.92
C ALA A 33 -13.43 10.54 5.54
N GLN A 34 -12.82 11.04 4.45
CA GLN A 34 -12.96 10.44 3.12
C GLN A 34 -12.28 9.07 3.04
N MET A 35 -11.04 8.94 3.54
CA MET A 35 -10.36 7.65 3.69
C MET A 35 -11.24 6.65 4.43
N SER A 36 -11.79 7.04 5.57
CA SER A 36 -12.67 6.17 6.37
C SER A 36 -13.90 5.69 5.60
N ARG A 37 -14.53 6.57 4.78
CA ARG A 37 -15.67 6.20 3.92
C ARG A 37 -15.28 5.23 2.80
N GLU A 38 -14.09 5.39 2.20
CA GLU A 38 -13.60 4.49 1.15
C GLU A 38 -13.26 3.11 1.72
N VAL A 39 -12.65 3.05 2.91
CA VAL A 39 -12.41 1.80 3.65
C VAL A 39 -13.72 1.12 4.02
N ALA A 40 -14.69 1.87 4.56
CA ALA A 40 -16.01 1.32 4.87
C ALA A 40 -16.69 0.73 3.62
N ALA A 41 -16.59 1.43 2.50
CA ALA A 41 -17.14 0.94 1.22
C ALA A 41 -16.48 -0.37 0.75
N ALA A 42 -15.16 -0.51 0.92
CA ALA A 42 -14.45 -1.76 0.63
C ALA A 42 -14.91 -2.90 1.55
N CYS A 43 -15.08 -2.62 2.86
CA CYS A 43 -15.62 -3.58 3.83
C CYS A 43 -17.05 -4.00 3.50
N GLU A 44 -17.92 -3.04 3.17
CA GLU A 44 -19.32 -3.31 2.79
C GLU A 44 -19.41 -4.17 1.51
N GLY A 45 -18.56 -3.90 0.52
CA GLY A 45 -18.48 -4.71 -0.69
C GLY A 45 -17.99 -6.14 -0.39
N ALA A 46 -16.97 -6.30 0.44
CA ALA A 46 -16.47 -7.60 0.88
C ALA A 46 -17.56 -8.39 1.63
N ASN A 47 -18.31 -7.74 2.55
CA ASN A 47 -19.42 -8.36 3.27
C ASN A 47 -20.51 -8.87 2.32
N LYS A 48 -20.88 -8.08 1.31
CA LYS A 48 -21.84 -8.50 0.30
C LYS A 48 -21.39 -9.71 -0.51
N ALA A 49 -20.08 -9.86 -0.72
CA ALA A 49 -19.49 -11.02 -1.37
C ALA A 49 -19.28 -12.23 -0.41
N GLY A 50 -19.73 -12.12 0.86
CA GLY A 50 -19.69 -13.20 1.85
C GLY A 50 -18.44 -13.21 2.73
N ALA A 51 -17.74 -12.09 2.91
CA ALA A 51 -16.72 -11.97 3.93
C ALA A 51 -17.37 -11.98 5.32
N GLU A 52 -16.91 -12.86 6.20
CA GLU A 52 -17.43 -13.03 7.56
C GLU A 52 -16.54 -12.31 8.57
N GLU A 53 -15.24 -12.28 8.31
CA GLU A 53 -14.24 -11.59 9.11
C GLU A 53 -13.44 -10.61 8.25
N ILE A 54 -13.28 -9.40 8.73
CA ILE A 54 -12.44 -8.39 8.08
C ILE A 54 -11.51 -7.79 9.12
N LEU A 55 -10.21 -7.78 8.81
CA LEU A 55 -9.22 -7.02 9.56
C LEU A 55 -8.72 -5.86 8.70
N VAL A 56 -8.96 -4.65 9.15
CA VAL A 56 -8.42 -3.42 8.55
C VAL A 56 -7.15 -3.01 9.28
N LYS A 57 -6.04 -2.85 8.56
CA LYS A 57 -4.83 -2.20 9.05
C LYS A 57 -4.83 -0.74 8.59
N ASP A 58 -4.88 0.19 9.53
CA ASP A 58 -4.60 1.60 9.28
C ASP A 58 -3.10 1.75 9.06
N ALA A 59 -2.67 2.00 7.84
CA ALA A 59 -1.29 1.86 7.39
C ALA A 59 -0.63 3.18 6.97
N HIS A 60 -1.25 4.33 7.26
CA HIS A 60 -0.72 5.65 6.92
C HIS A 60 -0.17 6.39 8.15
N ASP A 61 1.00 7.00 8.03
CA ASP A 61 1.64 7.91 9.02
C ASP A 61 1.49 7.44 10.47
N SER A 62 0.58 8.06 11.22
CA SER A 62 0.34 7.71 12.63
C SER A 62 -0.39 6.38 12.85
N ALA A 63 -0.88 5.75 11.79
CA ALA A 63 -1.75 4.57 11.83
C ALA A 63 -2.98 4.76 12.76
N ARG A 64 -3.52 5.99 12.79
CA ARG A 64 -4.67 6.42 13.61
C ARG A 64 -5.60 7.35 12.83
N ASN A 65 -5.79 7.08 11.54
CA ASN A 65 -6.47 7.95 10.58
C ASN A 65 -7.93 7.55 10.37
N ILE A 66 -8.23 6.26 10.42
CA ILE A 66 -9.57 5.73 10.16
C ILE A 66 -10.46 5.92 11.39
N ASN A 67 -11.66 6.46 11.17
CA ASN A 67 -12.71 6.47 12.20
C ASN A 67 -13.41 5.10 12.25
N PRO A 68 -13.21 4.29 13.31
CA PRO A 68 -13.78 2.95 13.40
C PRO A 68 -15.31 2.92 13.46
N GLU A 69 -15.96 4.02 13.88
CA GLU A 69 -17.44 4.11 13.94
C GLU A 69 -18.12 4.07 12.57
N LEU A 70 -17.35 4.33 11.49
CA LEU A 70 -17.85 4.27 10.12
C LEU A 70 -17.74 2.87 9.50
N LEU A 71 -17.00 1.95 10.15
CA LEU A 71 -16.81 0.60 9.65
C LEU A 71 -17.99 -0.31 10.04
N PRO A 72 -18.31 -1.35 9.24
CA PRO A 72 -19.27 -2.37 9.62
C PRO A 72 -18.90 -3.07 10.96
N GLU A 73 -19.88 -3.52 11.72
CA GLU A 73 -19.70 -4.08 13.09
C GLU A 73 -18.85 -5.35 13.12
N ASN A 74 -18.77 -6.12 12.04
CA ASN A 74 -17.92 -7.32 11.94
C ASN A 74 -16.46 -7.02 11.62
N VAL A 75 -16.08 -5.74 11.45
CA VAL A 75 -14.73 -5.33 11.11
C VAL A 75 -13.90 -5.14 12.39
N ARG A 76 -12.74 -5.74 12.42
CA ARG A 76 -11.70 -5.44 13.39
C ARG A 76 -10.69 -4.48 12.77
N ILE A 77 -10.17 -3.55 13.57
CA ILE A 77 -9.17 -2.58 13.09
C ILE A 77 -7.87 -2.70 13.89
N PHE A 78 -6.75 -2.80 13.15
CA PHE A 78 -5.41 -2.72 13.72
C PHE A 78 -4.91 -1.27 13.54
N ARG A 79 -4.79 -0.57 14.63
CA ARG A 79 -4.30 0.81 14.69
C ARG A 79 -2.91 0.83 15.31
N GLU A 80 -2.12 1.85 14.99
CA GLU A 80 -0.72 2.01 15.41
C GLU A 80 0.22 0.96 14.75
N TRP A 81 1.52 1.12 14.92
CA TRP A 81 2.53 0.24 14.33
C TRP A 81 2.88 -0.91 15.27
N GLY A 82 2.71 -2.14 14.79
CA GLY A 82 2.98 -3.36 15.53
C GLY A 82 4.48 -3.69 15.73
N ARG A 83 5.39 -2.85 15.26
CA ARG A 83 6.85 -3.06 15.31
C ARG A 83 7.27 -4.41 14.72
N HIS A 84 6.64 -4.79 13.63
CA HIS A 84 6.87 -6.02 12.88
C HIS A 84 7.38 -5.69 11.46
N PRO A 85 8.30 -6.48 10.86
CA PRO A 85 8.78 -6.24 9.50
C PRO A 85 7.71 -6.18 8.41
N TYR A 86 6.55 -6.79 8.62
CA TYR A 86 5.40 -6.65 7.72
C TYR A 86 4.83 -5.22 7.67
N SER A 87 5.18 -4.35 8.60
CA SER A 87 4.84 -2.91 8.59
C SER A 87 3.36 -2.64 8.29
N MET A 88 3.05 -2.15 7.09
CA MET A 88 1.69 -1.86 6.61
C MET A 88 0.79 -3.11 6.49
N MET A 89 1.38 -4.30 6.55
CA MET A 89 0.69 -5.60 6.52
C MET A 89 0.68 -6.28 7.90
N ALA A 90 1.08 -5.58 8.98
CA ALA A 90 1.09 -6.18 10.32
C ALA A 90 -0.31 -6.66 10.74
N GLY A 91 -0.39 -7.89 11.22
CA GLY A 91 -1.64 -8.56 11.60
C GLY A 91 -2.17 -9.54 10.56
N ILE A 92 -1.55 -9.62 9.37
CA ILE A 92 -1.86 -10.66 8.37
C ILE A 92 -1.16 -11.97 8.73
N ASP A 93 -1.82 -13.09 8.43
CA ASP A 93 -1.28 -14.46 8.51
C ASP A 93 -1.94 -15.34 7.43
N GLU A 94 -1.50 -16.58 7.30
CA GLU A 94 -1.97 -17.51 6.25
C GLU A 94 -3.46 -17.90 6.37
N SER A 95 -4.16 -17.48 7.42
CA SER A 95 -5.60 -17.74 7.61
C SER A 95 -6.51 -16.82 6.79
N PHE A 96 -5.93 -15.77 6.16
CA PHE A 96 -6.69 -14.88 5.32
C PHE A 96 -6.90 -15.44 3.92
N ASP A 97 -8.09 -15.24 3.36
CA ASP A 97 -8.48 -15.71 2.02
C ASP A 97 -8.14 -14.68 0.92
N GLY A 98 -7.92 -13.42 1.27
CA GLY A 98 -7.63 -12.35 0.30
C GLY A 98 -7.22 -11.04 0.94
N VAL A 99 -6.57 -10.20 0.13
CA VAL A 99 -6.11 -8.86 0.50
C VAL A 99 -6.77 -7.81 -0.38
N PHE A 100 -7.17 -6.71 0.24
CA PHE A 100 -7.51 -5.45 -0.41
C PHE A 100 -6.51 -4.36 -0.01
N PHE A 101 -6.14 -3.51 -0.95
CA PHE A 101 -5.37 -2.30 -0.72
C PHE A 101 -6.23 -1.08 -1.05
N THR A 102 -6.41 -0.16 -0.11
CA THR A 102 -7.22 1.05 -0.30
C THR A 102 -6.39 2.31 -0.09
N GLY A 103 -6.58 3.32 -0.95
CA GLY A 103 -5.88 4.60 -0.83
C GLY A 103 -4.38 4.55 -1.10
N TYR A 104 -3.89 3.55 -1.83
CA TYR A 104 -2.47 3.39 -2.17
C TYR A 104 -2.04 4.35 -3.29
N HIS A 105 -0.76 4.67 -3.34
CA HIS A 105 -0.19 5.68 -4.22
C HIS A 105 1.08 5.21 -4.94
N SER A 106 1.46 5.93 -5.97
CA SER A 106 2.66 5.68 -6.77
C SER A 106 3.95 5.87 -5.98
N ALA A 107 4.99 5.14 -6.35
CA ALA A 107 6.28 5.05 -5.66
C ALA A 107 7.13 6.32 -5.76
N ALA A 108 8.12 6.44 -4.88
CA ALA A 108 9.25 7.34 -5.05
C ALA A 108 9.94 7.08 -6.42
N GLY A 109 10.13 8.15 -7.19
CA GLY A 109 10.66 8.09 -8.56
C GLY A 109 9.59 7.96 -9.66
N MET A 110 8.30 7.87 -9.30
CA MET A 110 7.17 7.97 -10.23
C MET A 110 6.53 9.37 -10.18
N ASN A 111 5.88 9.79 -11.27
CA ASN A 111 5.24 11.11 -11.42
C ASN A 111 3.72 11.02 -11.58
N THR A 112 3.10 9.94 -11.18
CA THR A 112 1.68 9.64 -11.39
C THR A 112 0.81 9.92 -10.17
N ASN A 113 1.43 10.39 -9.06
CA ASN A 113 0.76 10.97 -7.90
C ASN A 113 1.62 12.14 -7.39
N PRO A 114 1.05 13.31 -7.03
CA PRO A 114 1.82 14.45 -6.49
C PRO A 114 2.53 14.13 -5.17
N LEU A 115 2.05 13.15 -4.41
CA LEU A 115 2.61 12.69 -3.13
C LEU A 115 3.43 11.39 -3.28
N SER A 116 3.85 11.01 -4.49
CA SER A 116 4.64 9.80 -4.75
C SER A 116 5.84 9.65 -3.83
N HIS A 117 5.90 8.56 -3.09
CA HIS A 117 7.01 8.22 -2.21
C HIS A 117 7.05 6.69 -1.95
N THR A 118 8.01 6.20 -1.20
CA THR A 118 8.05 4.80 -0.75
C THR A 118 8.49 4.76 0.71
N MET A 119 7.58 4.38 1.60
CA MET A 119 7.71 4.29 3.06
C MET A 119 7.98 5.62 3.78
N ASN A 120 8.73 6.51 3.15
CA ASN A 120 9.02 7.85 3.63
C ASN A 120 9.50 8.74 2.48
N THR A 121 9.59 10.05 2.75
CA THR A 121 10.02 11.05 1.74
C THR A 121 11.54 11.23 1.64
N GLN A 122 12.37 10.36 2.27
CA GLN A 122 13.83 10.54 2.37
C GLN A 122 14.63 9.76 1.33
N ASN A 123 13.97 8.94 0.50
CA ASN A 123 14.59 8.24 -0.62
C ASN A 123 14.17 8.84 -1.97
N MET A 124 15.03 8.69 -2.97
CA MET A 124 14.77 9.04 -4.37
C MET A 124 13.99 7.93 -5.05
N TYR A 125 14.34 6.69 -4.73
CA TYR A 125 13.66 5.47 -5.14
C TYR A 125 14.10 4.28 -4.28
N VAL A 126 13.25 3.29 -4.26
CA VAL A 126 13.54 1.91 -3.90
C VAL A 126 13.34 1.06 -5.14
N LYS A 127 14.23 0.11 -5.43
CA LYS A 127 14.05 -0.88 -6.49
C LYS A 127 14.19 -2.28 -5.93
N ILE A 128 13.39 -3.20 -6.48
CA ILE A 128 13.58 -4.64 -6.29
C ILE A 128 13.73 -5.27 -7.67
N ASN A 129 14.82 -5.98 -7.90
CA ASN A 129 15.17 -6.60 -9.18
C ASN A 129 15.13 -5.61 -10.36
N GLY A 130 15.60 -4.37 -10.12
CA GLY A 130 15.67 -3.31 -11.14
C GLY A 130 14.36 -2.54 -11.38
N GLU A 131 13.24 -2.98 -10.83
CA GLU A 131 11.93 -2.31 -10.94
C GLU A 131 11.71 -1.33 -9.79
N ILE A 132 11.17 -0.14 -10.07
CA ILE A 132 10.76 0.82 -9.04
C ILE A 132 9.72 0.18 -8.12
N CYS A 133 10.03 0.15 -6.84
CA CYS A 133 9.22 -0.51 -5.83
C CYS A 133 8.32 0.49 -5.11
N SER A 134 7.01 0.32 -5.28
CA SER A 134 5.99 0.99 -4.46
C SER A 134 5.71 0.19 -3.19
N GLU A 135 5.04 0.82 -2.24
CA GLU A 135 4.50 0.12 -1.06
C GLU A 135 3.50 -0.96 -1.48
N LEU A 136 2.70 -0.71 -2.53
CA LEU A 136 1.82 -1.74 -3.11
C LEU A 136 2.62 -2.96 -3.59
N MET A 137 3.76 -2.75 -4.27
CA MET A 137 4.61 -3.86 -4.72
C MET A 137 5.11 -4.69 -3.54
N MET A 138 5.68 -4.02 -2.51
CA MET A 138 6.16 -4.71 -1.30
C MET A 138 5.04 -5.48 -0.60
N ASN A 139 3.89 -4.84 -0.42
CA ASN A 139 2.77 -5.42 0.31
C ASN A 139 2.08 -6.53 -0.48
N SER A 140 2.06 -6.45 -1.81
CA SER A 140 1.61 -7.54 -2.68
C SER A 140 2.55 -8.75 -2.64
N MET A 141 3.88 -8.52 -2.58
CA MET A 141 4.85 -9.60 -2.33
C MET A 141 4.65 -10.22 -0.95
N THR A 142 4.36 -9.41 0.09
CA THR A 142 4.04 -9.92 1.44
C THR A 142 2.80 -10.82 1.41
N ALA A 143 1.74 -10.41 0.71
CA ALA A 143 0.55 -11.25 0.54
C ALA A 143 0.87 -12.57 -0.16
N SER A 144 1.61 -12.52 -1.27
CA SER A 144 2.00 -13.72 -2.02
C SER A 144 2.97 -14.62 -1.26
N TYR A 145 3.87 -14.06 -0.44
CA TYR A 145 4.74 -14.81 0.47
C TYR A 145 3.95 -15.68 1.47
N LEU A 146 2.76 -15.20 1.87
CA LEU A 146 1.80 -15.94 2.69
C LEU A 146 0.78 -16.76 1.88
N GLY A 147 0.91 -16.81 0.54
CA GLY A 147 -0.01 -17.53 -0.34
C GLY A 147 -1.39 -16.89 -0.50
N ILE A 148 -1.52 -15.59 -0.23
CA ILE A 148 -2.78 -14.85 -0.23
C ILE A 148 -2.88 -13.97 -1.47
N PRO A 149 -4.00 -14.02 -2.23
CA PRO A 149 -4.21 -13.21 -3.43
C PRO A 149 -4.58 -11.75 -3.09
N VAL A 150 -4.22 -10.83 -3.99
CA VAL A 150 -4.64 -9.43 -3.95
C VAL A 150 -5.85 -9.25 -4.85
N TYR A 151 -7.03 -9.10 -4.27
CA TYR A 151 -8.27 -9.01 -5.02
C TYR A 151 -8.67 -7.58 -5.43
N LEU A 152 -8.34 -6.57 -4.60
CA LEU A 152 -8.71 -5.18 -4.86
C LEU A 152 -7.54 -4.24 -4.58
N VAL A 153 -7.37 -3.26 -5.46
CA VAL A 153 -6.50 -2.08 -5.24
C VAL A 153 -7.28 -0.82 -5.59
N THR A 154 -7.29 0.15 -4.68
CA THR A 154 -7.78 1.51 -4.97
C THR A 154 -6.68 2.52 -4.73
N GLY A 155 -6.60 3.57 -5.56
CA GLY A 155 -5.57 4.57 -5.46
C GLY A 155 -5.42 5.42 -6.70
N ASP A 156 -4.22 5.90 -6.98
CA ASP A 156 -3.96 6.63 -8.21
C ASP A 156 -3.91 5.70 -9.45
N LYS A 157 -4.19 6.30 -10.60
CA LYS A 157 -4.27 5.57 -11.87
C LYS A 157 -2.96 4.90 -12.26
N GLY A 158 -1.82 5.56 -12.05
CA GLY A 158 -0.52 5.00 -12.43
C GLY A 158 -0.20 3.72 -11.66
N LEU A 159 -0.49 3.70 -10.37
CA LEU A 159 -0.33 2.51 -9.53
C LEU A 159 -1.32 1.40 -9.93
N CYS A 160 -2.58 1.77 -10.17
CA CYS A 160 -3.61 0.83 -10.62
C CYS A 160 -3.27 0.18 -11.97
N ASP A 161 -2.81 0.97 -12.94
CA ASP A 161 -2.39 0.47 -14.25
C ASP A 161 -1.19 -0.47 -14.13
N TRP A 162 -0.21 -0.11 -13.28
CA TRP A 162 0.93 -0.99 -12.98
C TRP A 162 0.48 -2.33 -12.40
N MET A 163 -0.42 -2.32 -11.40
CA MET A 163 -0.91 -3.55 -10.77
C MET A 163 -1.57 -4.50 -11.78
N LYS A 164 -2.30 -3.98 -12.76
CA LYS A 164 -2.91 -4.79 -13.83
C LYS A 164 -1.90 -5.50 -14.70
N THR A 165 -0.67 -4.97 -14.83
CA THR A 165 0.40 -5.66 -15.57
C THR A 165 0.96 -6.85 -14.79
N LYS A 166 0.88 -6.85 -13.46
CA LYS A 166 1.42 -7.89 -12.57
C LYS A 166 0.38 -8.94 -12.22
N CYS A 167 -0.83 -8.50 -11.91
CA CYS A 167 -1.93 -9.35 -11.47
C CYS A 167 -3.18 -9.02 -12.30
N PRO A 168 -3.34 -9.60 -13.48
CA PRO A 168 -4.44 -9.22 -14.40
C PRO A 168 -5.83 -9.51 -13.83
N GLY A 169 -5.97 -10.45 -12.89
CA GLY A 169 -7.22 -10.75 -12.18
C GLY A 169 -7.59 -9.74 -11.10
N THR A 170 -6.60 -9.02 -10.54
CA THR A 170 -6.86 -8.03 -9.49
C THR A 170 -7.79 -6.93 -10.01
N THR A 171 -8.85 -6.66 -9.28
CA THR A 171 -9.73 -5.51 -9.56
C THR A 171 -9.03 -4.24 -9.12
N VAL A 172 -8.96 -3.24 -10.00
CA VAL A 172 -8.38 -1.93 -9.68
C VAL A 172 -9.44 -0.84 -9.81
N VAL A 173 -9.41 0.13 -8.90
CA VAL A 173 -10.32 1.28 -8.88
C VAL A 173 -9.47 2.56 -8.80
N PRO A 174 -9.05 3.13 -9.94
CA PRO A 174 -8.36 4.41 -9.94
C PRO A 174 -9.34 5.52 -9.53
N VAL A 175 -9.04 6.21 -8.44
CA VAL A 175 -9.86 7.33 -7.94
C VAL A 175 -9.26 8.69 -8.24
N SER A 176 -7.98 8.73 -8.61
CA SER A 176 -7.28 9.94 -9.02
C SER A 176 -6.22 9.67 -10.10
N GLU A 177 -5.79 10.72 -10.79
CA GLU A 177 -4.70 10.69 -11.78
C GLU A 177 -3.83 11.92 -11.55
N GLY A 178 -2.52 11.71 -11.30
CA GLY A 178 -1.56 12.79 -11.09
C GLY A 178 -1.29 13.56 -12.38
N PHE A 179 -1.19 14.87 -12.27
CA PHE A 179 -0.83 15.77 -13.34
C PHE A 179 0.17 16.83 -12.82
N GLY A 180 1.44 16.55 -12.96
CA GLY A 180 2.50 17.39 -12.37
C GLY A 180 2.38 17.42 -10.84
N ALA A 181 2.26 18.62 -10.28
CA ALA A 181 2.05 18.83 -8.83
C ALA A 181 0.56 18.77 -8.41
N GLY A 182 -0.35 18.50 -9.34
CA GLY A 182 -1.77 18.41 -9.07
C GLY A 182 -2.32 17.02 -9.36
N SER A 183 -3.61 16.82 -9.13
CA SER A 183 -4.32 15.60 -9.52
C SER A 183 -5.71 15.89 -10.04
N VAL A 184 -6.17 15.04 -10.96
CA VAL A 184 -7.58 14.99 -11.37
C VAL A 184 -8.23 13.85 -10.61
N SER A 185 -9.18 14.18 -9.74
CA SER A 185 -9.80 13.18 -8.86
C SER A 185 -11.26 12.92 -9.22
N MET A 186 -11.67 11.68 -8.97
CA MET A 186 -13.08 11.30 -8.96
C MET A 186 -13.81 12.06 -7.83
N HIS A 187 -15.08 12.40 -8.05
CA HIS A 187 -15.90 12.97 -6.98
C HIS A 187 -15.96 12.00 -5.77
N PRO A 188 -15.69 12.45 -4.52
CA PRO A 188 -15.56 11.59 -3.36
C PRO A 188 -16.73 10.61 -3.15
N ALA A 189 -17.98 11.06 -3.30
CA ALA A 189 -19.14 10.17 -3.18
C ALA A 189 -19.23 9.13 -4.31
N LYS A 190 -18.71 9.44 -5.51
CA LYS A 190 -18.62 8.48 -6.61
C LYS A 190 -17.53 7.44 -6.31
N ALA A 191 -16.39 7.85 -5.76
CA ALA A 191 -15.32 6.93 -5.36
C ALA A 191 -15.84 5.88 -4.36
N VAL A 192 -16.52 6.31 -3.30
CA VAL A 192 -17.15 5.41 -2.31
C VAL A 192 -18.10 4.41 -2.97
N LYS A 193 -18.97 4.87 -3.90
CA LYS A 193 -19.89 3.98 -4.61
C LYS A 193 -19.16 2.94 -5.47
N VAL A 194 -18.20 3.39 -6.28
CA VAL A 194 -17.46 2.53 -7.21
C VAL A 194 -16.58 1.53 -6.46
N ILE A 195 -15.93 1.95 -5.35
CA ILE A 195 -15.14 1.05 -4.49
C ILE A 195 -16.03 -0.07 -3.95
N ARG A 196 -17.19 0.24 -3.38
CA ARG A 196 -18.15 -0.76 -2.85
C ARG A 196 -18.55 -1.78 -3.90
N GLU A 197 -18.96 -1.31 -5.08
CA GLU A 197 -19.41 -2.17 -6.19
C GLU A 197 -18.29 -3.08 -6.72
N ASN A 198 -17.06 -2.58 -6.76
CA ASN A 198 -15.92 -3.34 -7.25
C ASN A 198 -15.34 -4.27 -6.17
N ALA A 199 -15.37 -3.92 -4.90
CA ALA A 199 -14.99 -4.79 -3.80
C ALA A 199 -15.88 -6.05 -3.74
N GLU A 200 -17.20 -5.91 -3.97
CA GLU A 200 -18.14 -7.03 -4.09
C GLU A 200 -17.74 -7.97 -5.24
N LYS A 201 -17.44 -7.43 -6.42
CA LYS A 201 -17.07 -8.22 -7.60
C LYS A 201 -15.69 -8.84 -7.52
N ALA A 202 -14.75 -8.18 -6.85
CA ALA A 202 -13.34 -8.58 -6.79
C ALA A 202 -13.17 -10.01 -6.25
N LEU A 203 -13.96 -10.41 -5.26
CA LEU A 203 -13.86 -11.72 -4.62
C LEU A 203 -14.33 -12.89 -5.47
N SER A 204 -14.89 -12.64 -6.67
CA SER A 204 -15.20 -13.68 -7.66
C SER A 204 -14.06 -13.99 -8.62
N ALA A 205 -12.94 -13.25 -8.56
CA ALA A 205 -11.80 -13.46 -9.43
C ALA A 205 -11.03 -14.75 -9.10
N SER A 206 -10.34 -15.30 -10.09
CA SER A 206 -9.45 -16.46 -9.89
C SER A 206 -8.30 -16.09 -8.95
N LYS A 207 -8.06 -16.92 -7.94
CA LYS A 207 -6.93 -16.77 -7.00
C LYS A 207 -5.61 -16.63 -7.75
N ASN A 208 -5.36 -17.49 -8.74
CA ASN A 208 -4.07 -17.51 -9.45
C ASN A 208 -3.80 -16.22 -10.23
N ASP A 209 -4.84 -15.61 -10.81
CA ASP A 209 -4.72 -14.36 -11.56
C ASP A 209 -4.55 -13.13 -10.66
N CYS A 210 -4.76 -13.30 -9.34
CA CYS A 210 -4.63 -12.30 -8.29
C CYS A 210 -3.38 -12.49 -7.42
N MET A 211 -2.55 -13.51 -7.69
CA MET A 211 -1.28 -13.72 -6.99
C MET A 211 -0.19 -12.88 -7.62
N TYR A 212 0.51 -12.08 -6.80
CA TYR A 212 1.68 -11.36 -7.28
C TYR A 212 2.85 -12.34 -7.52
N PRO A 213 3.55 -12.25 -8.66
CA PRO A 213 4.67 -13.14 -8.93
C PRO A 213 5.82 -12.87 -7.96
N LEU A 214 6.12 -13.82 -7.07
CA LEU A 214 7.21 -13.73 -6.12
C LEU A 214 8.48 -14.33 -6.73
N PRO A 215 9.58 -13.57 -6.86
CA PRO A 215 10.85 -14.11 -7.36
C PRO A 215 11.55 -14.98 -6.30
N ASP A 216 12.44 -15.87 -6.75
CA ASP A 216 13.27 -16.72 -5.89
C ASP A 216 14.49 -15.98 -5.32
N HIS A 217 14.85 -14.82 -5.90
CA HIS A 217 15.97 -13.99 -5.47
C HIS A 217 15.59 -12.52 -5.55
N PHE A 218 16.05 -11.74 -4.57
CA PHE A 218 15.75 -10.32 -4.43
C PHE A 218 17.05 -9.52 -4.40
N HIS A 219 17.21 -8.63 -5.37
CA HIS A 219 18.21 -7.58 -5.35
C HIS A 219 17.52 -6.25 -5.05
N VAL A 220 17.80 -5.68 -3.89
CA VAL A 220 17.21 -4.42 -3.42
C VAL A 220 18.23 -3.29 -3.60
N GLU A 221 17.83 -2.22 -4.27
CA GLU A 221 18.60 -0.98 -4.41
C GLU A 221 17.80 0.17 -3.78
N ILE A 222 18.43 0.93 -2.88
CA ILE A 222 17.84 2.13 -2.27
C ILE A 222 18.75 3.32 -2.57
N CYS A 223 18.18 4.36 -3.20
CA CYS A 223 18.84 5.64 -3.40
C CYS A 223 18.23 6.69 -2.47
N PHE A 224 19.02 7.17 -1.53
CA PHE A 224 18.58 8.19 -0.56
C PHE A 224 18.73 9.61 -1.10
N LYS A 225 17.97 10.56 -0.56
CA LYS A 225 18.14 12.00 -0.82
C LYS A 225 19.31 12.61 -0.05
N LYS A 226 19.82 11.94 0.99
CA LYS A 226 20.93 12.38 1.83
C LYS A 226 21.99 11.28 1.92
N HIS A 227 23.24 11.59 1.57
CA HIS A 227 24.35 10.62 1.59
C HIS A 227 24.59 9.97 2.99
N MET A 228 24.31 10.70 4.07
CA MET A 228 24.43 10.18 5.44
C MET A 228 23.53 8.96 5.67
N LYS A 229 22.34 8.90 5.03
CA LYS A 229 21.45 7.73 5.12
C LYS A 229 22.11 6.49 4.51
N ALA A 230 22.73 6.61 3.33
CA ALA A 230 23.48 5.51 2.71
C ALA A 230 24.67 5.07 3.58
N THR A 231 25.38 6.03 4.20
CA THR A 231 26.48 5.75 5.12
C THR A 231 26.03 5.00 6.37
N ASN A 232 24.85 5.29 6.89
CA ASN A 232 24.28 4.57 8.04
C ASN A 232 23.74 3.19 7.62
N ALA A 233 23.05 3.12 6.49
CA ALA A 233 22.44 1.89 5.99
C ALA A 233 23.47 0.77 5.73
N LYS A 234 24.69 1.10 5.29
CA LYS A 234 25.76 0.12 5.01
C LYS A 234 26.16 -0.75 6.22
N TRP A 235 25.78 -0.34 7.43
CA TRP A 235 26.07 -1.10 8.65
C TRP A 235 25.03 -2.19 8.95
N TYR A 236 23.92 -2.21 8.17
CA TYR A 236 23.02 -3.35 8.23
C TYR A 236 23.73 -4.60 7.67
N PRO A 237 23.67 -5.76 8.34
CA PRO A 237 24.34 -6.98 7.89
C PRO A 237 23.96 -7.34 6.45
N GLY A 238 24.97 -7.55 5.58
CA GLY A 238 24.76 -7.85 4.16
C GLY A 238 24.52 -6.64 3.25
N CYS A 239 24.31 -5.45 3.80
CA CYS A 239 24.14 -4.24 3.00
C CYS A 239 25.50 -3.72 2.49
N ARG A 240 25.53 -3.28 1.24
CA ARG A 240 26.68 -2.68 0.56
C ARG A 240 26.37 -1.25 0.12
N GLN A 241 27.24 -0.30 0.43
CA GLN A 241 27.15 1.04 -0.14
C GLN A 241 27.87 1.03 -1.49
N THR A 242 27.10 1.18 -2.58
CA THR A 242 27.60 1.11 -3.97
C THR A 242 27.75 2.50 -4.60
N GLY A 243 27.19 3.53 -3.98
CA GLY A 243 27.34 4.93 -4.40
C GLY A 243 27.27 5.89 -3.22
N VAL A 244 27.43 7.19 -3.50
CA VAL A 244 27.36 8.24 -2.48
C VAL A 244 26.01 8.23 -1.76
N TYR A 245 24.93 7.95 -2.50
CA TYR A 245 23.55 7.96 -2.01
C TYR A 245 22.90 6.58 -2.03
N THR A 246 23.58 5.56 -2.56
CA THR A 246 22.99 4.28 -2.93
C THR A 246 23.55 3.14 -2.09
N VAL A 247 22.65 2.27 -1.66
CA VAL A 247 22.98 0.99 -1.03
C VAL A 247 22.26 -0.14 -1.77
N GLU A 248 22.85 -1.35 -1.68
CA GLU A 248 22.31 -2.58 -2.23
C GLU A 248 22.30 -3.69 -1.18
N PHE A 249 21.32 -4.58 -1.31
CA PHE A 249 21.14 -5.74 -0.48
C PHE A 249 20.57 -6.90 -1.29
N ASP A 250 21.09 -8.11 -1.09
CA ASP A 250 20.61 -9.32 -1.75
C ASP A 250 20.06 -10.31 -0.73
N ALA A 251 18.95 -10.96 -1.06
CA ALA A 251 18.33 -12.01 -0.25
C ALA A 251 17.59 -13.03 -1.10
N ASP A 252 17.49 -14.28 -0.61
CA ASP A 252 16.69 -15.34 -1.22
C ASP A 252 15.36 -15.55 -0.46
N ASP A 253 15.27 -15.06 0.79
CA ASP A 253 14.02 -15.07 1.56
C ASP A 253 13.43 -13.66 1.62
N TYR A 254 12.15 -13.54 1.26
CA TYR A 254 11.46 -12.25 1.23
C TYR A 254 11.36 -11.58 2.61
N ILE A 255 11.28 -12.34 3.69
CA ILE A 255 11.28 -11.77 5.04
C ILE A 255 12.58 -10.99 5.35
N ASP A 256 13.70 -11.36 4.77
CA ASP A 256 14.98 -10.65 4.96
C ASP A 256 14.98 -9.32 4.17
N VAL A 257 14.32 -9.27 3.01
CA VAL A 257 14.04 -8.00 2.30
C VAL A 257 13.21 -7.06 3.18
N LEU A 258 12.13 -7.57 3.79
CA LEU A 258 11.28 -6.77 4.66
C LEU A 258 12.02 -6.27 5.91
N LYS A 259 12.85 -7.11 6.54
CA LYS A 259 13.71 -6.70 7.66
C LYS A 259 14.70 -5.62 7.24
N PHE A 260 15.35 -5.79 6.08
CA PHE A 260 16.27 -4.78 5.54
C PHE A 260 15.56 -3.44 5.36
N ILE A 261 14.45 -3.41 4.63
CA ILE A 261 13.66 -2.20 4.40
C ILE A 261 13.21 -1.57 5.72
N TYR A 262 12.69 -2.36 6.65
CA TYR A 262 12.19 -1.90 7.94
C TYR A 262 13.24 -1.19 8.81
N TRP A 263 14.50 -1.65 8.76
CA TRP A 263 15.57 -1.10 9.57
C TRP A 263 16.39 -0.01 8.87
N VAL A 264 16.34 0.07 7.55
CA VAL A 264 17.20 0.93 6.73
C VAL A 264 16.46 2.18 6.24
N LEU A 265 15.16 2.10 5.93
CA LEU A 265 14.33 3.25 5.57
C LEU A 265 13.77 3.95 6.80
#